data_f086938e2c512088b534ae9c7e9434bc
#
_entry.id   f086938e2c512088b534ae9c7e9434bc
#
_cell.length_a   1.000
_cell.length_b   1.000
_cell.length_c   1.000
_cell.angle_alpha   90.00
_cell.angle_beta   90.00
_cell.angle_gamma   90.00
#
_symmetry.space_group_name_H-M   'P 1'
#
loop_
_entity.id
_entity.type
_entity.pdbx_description
1 polymer ?
#
loop_
_entity_poly.entity_id
_entity_poly.type
_entity_poly.pdbx_seq_one_letter_code
_entity_poly.pdbx_strand_id
1 'polypeptide(L)'
;YETEGNKYHIFKFKLRVSPVYDRKPFVLKAITGFGTDWNVFRNPNFLLFINGQPEQAFDFGHRECIITDCAKAHDEYDCFLFEFSGMKKGPVQLTLQTCSLDYPTDELYYNILCPGESIPFIESEAIRKDTAKYLINAINMVDLREPYSDKYYETVSKANGYLLDEYYGKYCDDDTSEVTVAAVGHSHIDVAWRWPIKETRQKTVRTFTSQLKNIRDYKDFRFIVSQPQLYKYLEEDYPELIDKIKPAVESRQWEPEGAMWVEADCNLTSGESLVRQIMHGKKYFKDMFDRDCRILWLPDVFGYSAALPQILKKSGIDYFSTSKISWNEYNVIPYNTFMWEGIDGTEIFTNFIVGGKGPNEEGRPRVTYNSWVNAEQIMGTWKNYRDKSLAKYPFMSYGLGDGGGGPGRDHLEQAIRFSRGIKGMPRFESVTVTEYFDKLPCFIGINPCANSTFKHYLETAVFSTFILITFE
;
A
#
# COMPACT_ATOMS: atom_id res chain seq x y z
N TYR A 1 7.49 -30.76 -0.92
CA TYR A 1 8.12 -30.94 0.39
C TYR A 1 7.08 -30.92 1.50
N GLU A 2 7.43 -31.46 2.65
CA GLU A 2 6.57 -31.44 3.83
C GLU A 2 7.09 -30.46 4.86
N THR A 3 6.19 -29.78 5.58
CA THR A 3 6.53 -28.90 6.69
C THR A 3 5.75 -29.26 7.95
N GLU A 4 6.40 -29.10 9.08
CA GLU A 4 5.79 -29.19 10.43
C GLU A 4 5.18 -27.87 10.91
N GLY A 5 5.19 -26.84 10.07
CA GLY A 5 4.80 -25.48 10.44
C GLY A 5 5.91 -24.72 11.21
N ASN A 6 5.96 -23.42 11.03
CA ASN A 6 6.96 -22.52 11.64
C ASN A 6 8.41 -22.95 11.40
N LYS A 7 8.69 -23.52 10.25
CA LYS A 7 10.03 -23.98 9.82
C LYS A 7 10.59 -23.06 8.73
N TYR A 8 11.91 -23.12 8.60
CA TYR A 8 12.63 -22.42 7.54
C TYR A 8 13.29 -23.45 6.63
N HIS A 9 13.21 -23.20 5.32
CA HIS A 9 13.84 -24.02 4.29
C HIS A 9 14.64 -23.13 3.33
N ILE A 10 15.67 -23.70 2.72
CA ILE A 10 16.48 -23.02 1.70
C ILE A 10 16.48 -23.90 0.46
N PHE A 11 16.00 -23.32 -0.65
CA PHE A 11 16.03 -23.95 -1.96
C PHE A 11 17.09 -23.26 -2.81
N LYS A 12 18.10 -24.00 -3.28
CA LYS A 12 19.17 -23.50 -4.16
C LYS A 12 18.96 -24.03 -5.56
N PHE A 13 19.07 -23.15 -6.56
CA PHE A 13 18.96 -23.51 -7.95
C PHE A 13 19.68 -22.50 -8.84
N LYS A 14 19.91 -22.89 -10.10
CA LYS A 14 20.41 -22.00 -11.15
C LYS A 14 19.30 -21.72 -12.15
N LEU A 15 19.14 -20.46 -12.51
CA LEU A 15 18.33 -20.05 -13.63
C LEU A 15 19.27 -19.83 -14.83
N ARG A 16 18.92 -20.47 -15.94
CA ARG A 16 19.61 -20.23 -17.22
C ARG A 16 18.62 -19.66 -18.21
N VAL A 17 18.97 -18.54 -18.82
CA VAL A 17 18.12 -17.89 -19.83
C VAL A 17 18.08 -18.76 -21.08
N SER A 18 16.88 -19.30 -21.39
CA SER A 18 16.66 -20.00 -22.66
C SER A 18 16.73 -19.02 -23.84
N PRO A 19 17.24 -19.43 -25.03
CA PRO A 19 17.27 -18.58 -26.22
C PRO A 19 15.90 -17.98 -26.58
N VAL A 20 14.79 -18.59 -26.20
CA VAL A 20 13.43 -18.06 -26.44
C VAL A 20 13.18 -16.72 -25.75
N TYR A 21 13.94 -16.42 -24.67
CA TYR A 21 13.84 -15.17 -23.91
C TYR A 21 14.90 -14.14 -24.32
N ASP A 22 15.74 -14.41 -25.34
CA ASP A 22 16.76 -13.45 -25.76
C ASP A 22 16.13 -12.10 -26.12
N ARG A 23 16.69 -11.02 -25.56
CA ARG A 23 16.20 -9.62 -25.67
C ARG A 23 14.76 -9.38 -25.21
N LYS A 24 14.24 -10.26 -24.36
CA LYS A 24 12.89 -10.11 -23.77
C LYS A 24 13.00 -9.96 -22.26
N PRO A 25 11.96 -9.44 -21.59
CA PRO A 25 11.87 -9.52 -20.14
C PRO A 25 11.96 -10.97 -19.65
N PHE A 26 12.77 -11.21 -18.63
CA PHE A 26 12.91 -12.52 -18.02
C PHE A 26 12.36 -12.49 -16.60
N VAL A 27 11.34 -13.29 -16.37
CA VAL A 27 10.53 -13.26 -15.14
C VAL A 27 10.57 -14.65 -14.49
N LEU A 28 10.79 -14.67 -13.19
CA LEU A 28 10.57 -15.85 -12.34
C LEU A 28 9.21 -15.74 -11.66
N LYS A 29 8.37 -16.75 -11.87
CA LYS A 29 7.06 -16.89 -11.23
C LYS A 29 7.08 -18.01 -10.21
N ALA A 30 6.57 -17.73 -9.00
CA ALA A 30 6.38 -18.74 -7.96
C ALA A 30 4.90 -19.05 -7.80
N ILE A 31 4.58 -20.35 -7.76
CA ILE A 31 3.25 -20.89 -7.46
C ILE A 31 3.41 -21.84 -6.30
N THR A 32 2.76 -21.56 -5.19
CA THR A 32 2.95 -22.35 -3.97
C THR A 32 1.68 -22.35 -3.12
N GLY A 33 1.66 -23.21 -2.12
CA GLY A 33 0.62 -23.26 -1.10
C GLY A 33 0.19 -24.68 -0.74
N PHE A 34 -0.78 -24.73 0.15
CA PHE A 34 -1.48 -25.95 0.52
C PHE A 34 -2.74 -26.09 -0.38
N GLY A 35 -2.56 -26.59 -1.59
CA GLY A 35 -3.60 -26.58 -2.62
C GLY A 35 -3.60 -25.26 -3.42
N THR A 36 -4.78 -24.71 -3.73
CA THR A 36 -4.95 -23.51 -4.57
C THR A 36 -4.98 -22.21 -3.79
N ASP A 37 -5.01 -22.29 -2.45
CA ASP A 37 -5.20 -21.13 -1.59
C ASP A 37 -3.86 -20.63 -1.02
N TRP A 38 -3.34 -19.55 -1.60
CA TRP A 38 -2.18 -18.84 -1.04
C TRP A 38 -2.65 -17.71 -0.14
N ASN A 39 -2.68 -17.94 1.16
CA ASN A 39 -3.12 -16.99 2.17
C ASN A 39 -1.92 -16.40 2.93
N VAL A 40 -1.92 -15.09 3.13
CA VAL A 40 -0.84 -14.30 3.76
C VAL A 40 -0.37 -14.86 5.10
N PHE A 41 -1.28 -15.43 5.90
CA PHE A 41 -0.98 -15.88 7.27
C PHE A 41 -0.67 -17.36 7.39
N ARG A 42 -1.03 -18.16 6.39
CA ARG A 42 -1.03 -19.63 6.50
C ARG A 42 -0.11 -20.32 5.52
N ASN A 43 0.28 -19.65 4.45
CA ASN A 43 1.07 -20.20 3.36
C ASN A 43 2.54 -19.75 3.44
N PRO A 44 3.45 -20.50 2.83
CA PRO A 44 4.87 -20.15 2.82
C PRO A 44 5.12 -18.79 2.15
N ASN A 45 6.08 -18.06 2.71
CA ASN A 45 6.60 -16.82 2.15
C ASN A 45 8.10 -16.99 1.91
N PHE A 46 8.60 -16.43 0.83
CA PHE A 46 9.99 -16.60 0.42
C PHE A 46 10.66 -15.25 0.23
N LEU A 47 11.96 -15.20 0.50
CA LEU A 47 12.85 -14.15 0.02
C LEU A 47 13.72 -14.73 -1.08
N LEU A 48 13.64 -14.16 -2.27
CA LEU A 48 14.49 -14.51 -3.40
C LEU A 48 15.81 -13.77 -3.31
N PHE A 49 16.89 -14.52 -3.43
CA PHE A 49 18.23 -13.99 -3.62
C PHE A 49 18.71 -14.34 -5.03
N ILE A 50 19.32 -13.37 -5.70
CA ILE A 50 19.94 -13.52 -7.02
C ILE A 50 21.41 -13.09 -6.89
N ASN A 51 22.33 -13.98 -7.24
CA ASN A 51 23.76 -13.74 -7.15
C ASN A 51 24.21 -13.22 -5.76
N GLY A 52 23.60 -13.77 -4.70
CA GLY A 52 23.89 -13.43 -3.31
C GLY A 52 23.21 -12.15 -2.77
N GLN A 53 22.44 -11.43 -3.59
CA GLN A 53 21.71 -10.23 -3.17
C GLN A 53 20.22 -10.50 -3.01
N PRO A 54 19.57 -9.97 -1.95
CA PRO A 54 18.11 -10.04 -1.83
C PRO A 54 17.46 -9.18 -2.92
N GLU A 55 16.50 -9.76 -3.65
CA GLU A 55 15.87 -9.12 -4.81
C GLU A 55 14.40 -8.83 -4.60
N GLN A 56 13.61 -9.80 -4.11
CA GLN A 56 12.17 -9.65 -3.92
C GLN A 56 11.62 -10.77 -3.03
N ALA A 57 10.53 -10.50 -2.30
CA ALA A 57 9.74 -11.56 -1.70
C ALA A 57 8.86 -12.27 -2.73
N PHE A 58 8.55 -13.55 -2.45
CA PHE A 58 7.38 -14.22 -3.03
C PHE A 58 6.38 -14.48 -1.91
N ASP A 59 5.20 -13.92 -2.07
CA ASP A 59 4.04 -14.04 -1.18
C ASP A 59 2.74 -13.93 -1.98
N PHE A 60 1.62 -13.80 -1.29
CA PHE A 60 0.29 -13.68 -1.91
C PHE A 60 0.18 -12.56 -2.94
N GLY A 61 0.79 -11.41 -2.68
CA GLY A 61 0.76 -10.22 -3.55
C GLY A 61 1.96 -10.09 -4.49
N HIS A 62 2.98 -10.92 -4.32
CA HIS A 62 4.23 -10.85 -5.08
C HIS A 62 4.55 -12.23 -5.66
N ARG A 63 3.85 -12.62 -6.74
CA ARG A 63 3.98 -13.95 -7.34
C ARG A 63 5.00 -14.01 -8.48
N GLU A 64 5.43 -12.86 -8.97
CA GLU A 64 6.30 -12.70 -10.14
C GLU A 64 7.43 -11.73 -9.82
N CYS A 65 8.65 -12.08 -10.21
CA CYS A 65 9.83 -11.24 -10.09
C CYS A 65 10.44 -11.03 -11.47
N ILE A 66 10.42 -9.80 -11.96
CA ILE A 66 11.16 -9.42 -13.17
C ILE A 66 12.65 -9.38 -12.79
N ILE A 67 13.43 -10.28 -13.36
CA ILE A 67 14.88 -10.39 -13.11
C ILE A 67 15.62 -9.37 -13.97
N THR A 68 15.23 -9.24 -15.24
CA THR A 68 15.75 -8.25 -16.19
C THR A 68 14.72 -7.96 -17.26
N ASP A 69 14.72 -6.73 -17.77
CA ASP A 69 13.84 -6.32 -18.88
C ASP A 69 14.39 -6.72 -20.25
N CYS A 70 15.69 -7.04 -20.34
CA CYS A 70 16.35 -7.42 -21.56
C CYS A 70 17.33 -8.56 -21.28
N ALA A 71 16.84 -9.78 -21.34
CA ALA A 71 17.62 -10.97 -21.09
C ALA A 71 18.60 -11.25 -22.23
N LYS A 72 19.73 -11.85 -21.90
CA LYS A 72 20.68 -12.37 -22.90
C LYS A 72 20.67 -13.90 -22.83
N ALA A 73 20.51 -14.53 -23.98
CA ALA A 73 20.53 -15.99 -24.08
C ALA A 73 21.76 -16.59 -23.41
N HIS A 74 21.53 -17.64 -22.61
CA HIS A 74 22.55 -18.37 -21.86
C HIS A 74 23.11 -17.67 -20.62
N ASP A 75 22.67 -16.44 -20.27
CA ASP A 75 22.99 -15.86 -18.97
C ASP A 75 22.53 -16.79 -17.85
N GLU A 76 23.32 -16.84 -16.79
CA GLU A 76 23.06 -17.68 -15.63
C GLU A 76 22.96 -16.84 -14.35
N TYR A 77 22.00 -17.18 -13.51
CA TYR A 77 21.79 -16.57 -12.20
C TYR A 77 21.84 -17.64 -11.11
N ASP A 78 22.71 -17.45 -10.12
CA ASP A 78 22.71 -18.25 -8.92
C ASP A 78 21.60 -17.77 -7.99
N CYS A 79 20.60 -18.61 -7.77
CA CYS A 79 19.41 -18.26 -7.02
C CYS A 79 19.26 -19.12 -5.77
N PHE A 80 18.72 -18.54 -4.72
CA PHE A 80 18.12 -19.28 -3.62
C PHE A 80 16.89 -18.59 -3.06
N LEU A 81 15.96 -19.40 -2.56
CA LEU A 81 14.79 -18.96 -1.85
C LEU A 81 14.98 -19.31 -0.38
N PHE A 82 14.87 -18.30 0.48
CA PHE A 82 14.78 -18.48 1.91
C PHE A 82 13.32 -18.44 2.31
N GLU A 83 12.78 -19.56 2.77
CA GLU A 83 11.37 -19.77 3.04
C GLU A 83 11.06 -19.77 4.53
N PHE A 84 9.94 -19.16 4.87
CA PHE A 84 9.17 -19.43 6.08
C PHE A 84 7.90 -20.20 5.72
N SER A 85 7.73 -21.42 6.25
CA SER A 85 6.67 -22.34 5.86
C SER A 85 5.26 -21.95 6.32
N GLY A 86 5.12 -20.89 7.12
CA GLY A 86 3.86 -20.53 7.77
C GLY A 86 3.49 -21.47 8.92
N MET A 87 2.27 -21.32 9.43
CA MET A 87 1.80 -22.05 10.62
C MET A 87 1.25 -23.45 10.29
N LYS A 88 0.83 -23.70 9.06
CA LYS A 88 0.16 -24.93 8.65
C LYS A 88 1.16 -26.07 8.49
N LYS A 89 0.75 -27.29 8.86
CA LYS A 89 1.52 -28.52 8.68
C LYS A 89 1.04 -29.28 7.46
N GLY A 90 1.94 -30.05 6.84
CA GLY A 90 1.62 -30.96 5.75
C GLY A 90 2.41 -30.70 4.47
N PRO A 91 2.03 -31.36 3.38
CA PRO A 91 2.70 -31.21 2.10
C PRO A 91 2.48 -29.83 1.50
N VAL A 92 3.56 -29.21 1.02
CA VAL A 92 3.56 -27.94 0.30
C VAL A 92 4.09 -28.16 -1.10
N GLN A 93 3.37 -27.68 -2.07
CA GLN A 93 3.84 -27.61 -3.45
C GLN A 93 4.53 -26.28 -3.70
N LEU A 94 5.70 -26.32 -4.32
CA LEU A 94 6.40 -25.14 -4.86
C LEU A 94 6.70 -25.41 -6.33
N THR A 95 6.16 -24.61 -7.22
CA THR A 95 6.45 -24.60 -8.64
C THR A 95 7.08 -23.28 -9.02
N LEU A 96 8.28 -23.33 -9.60
CA LEU A 96 8.97 -22.20 -10.18
C LEU A 96 8.87 -22.27 -11.69
N GLN A 97 8.45 -21.18 -12.33
CA GLN A 97 8.31 -21.06 -13.78
C GLN A 97 9.09 -19.86 -14.26
N THR A 98 9.79 -20.02 -15.39
CA THR A 98 10.34 -18.90 -16.14
C THR A 98 9.35 -18.49 -17.22
N CYS A 99 9.14 -17.18 -17.37
CA CYS A 99 8.27 -16.61 -18.39
C CYS A 99 8.82 -15.27 -18.87
N SER A 100 8.17 -14.69 -19.85
CA SER A 100 8.44 -13.33 -20.31
C SER A 100 7.18 -12.49 -20.08
N LEU A 101 7.37 -11.25 -19.67
CA LEU A 101 6.29 -10.27 -19.61
C LEU A 101 6.16 -9.61 -20.99
N ASP A 102 4.97 -9.64 -21.52
CA ASP A 102 4.61 -8.97 -22.77
C ASP A 102 4.08 -7.56 -22.44
N TYR A 103 4.98 -6.60 -22.33
CA TYR A 103 4.62 -5.23 -21.93
C TYR A 103 3.53 -4.57 -22.78
N PRO A 104 3.51 -4.67 -24.14
CA PRO A 104 2.44 -4.05 -24.92
C PRO A 104 1.06 -4.61 -24.60
N THR A 105 0.96 -5.93 -24.44
CA THR A 105 -0.31 -6.59 -24.08
C THR A 105 -0.70 -6.31 -22.64
N ASP A 106 0.25 -6.33 -21.73
CA ASP A 106 0.05 -6.01 -20.32
C ASP A 106 -0.40 -4.55 -20.12
N GLU A 107 0.18 -3.60 -20.85
CA GLU A 107 -0.27 -2.21 -20.84
C GLU A 107 -1.72 -2.09 -21.32
N LEU A 108 -2.08 -2.75 -22.43
CA LEU A 108 -3.46 -2.78 -22.93
C LEU A 108 -4.41 -3.40 -21.91
N TYR A 109 -3.99 -4.48 -21.26
CA TYR A 109 -4.78 -5.14 -20.22
C TYR A 109 -5.19 -4.17 -19.12
N TYR A 110 -4.25 -3.44 -18.51
CA TYR A 110 -4.58 -2.48 -17.46
C TYR A 110 -5.31 -1.24 -17.97
N ASN A 111 -5.03 -0.78 -19.20
CA ASN A 111 -5.73 0.33 -19.83
C ASN A 111 -7.22 0.01 -20.10
N ILE A 112 -7.57 -1.27 -20.21
CA ILE A 112 -8.96 -1.75 -20.34
C ILE A 112 -9.54 -2.10 -18.96
N LEU A 113 -8.77 -2.79 -18.11
CA LEU A 113 -9.22 -3.31 -16.81
C LEU A 113 -9.75 -2.17 -15.92
N CYS A 114 -8.95 -1.13 -15.70
CA CYS A 114 -9.30 -0.08 -14.74
C CYS A 114 -10.59 0.67 -15.11
N PRO A 115 -10.79 1.15 -16.37
CA PRO A 115 -12.06 1.73 -16.75
C PRO A 115 -13.21 0.71 -16.75
N GLY A 116 -12.95 -0.54 -17.15
CA GLY A 116 -13.95 -1.61 -17.17
C GLY A 116 -14.50 -1.91 -15.77
N GLU A 117 -13.62 -2.07 -14.78
CA GLU A 117 -14.00 -2.26 -13.38
C GLU A 117 -14.69 -1.02 -12.79
N SER A 118 -14.46 0.16 -13.35
CA SER A 118 -15.06 1.41 -12.87
C SER A 118 -16.54 1.55 -13.29
N ILE A 119 -16.97 0.93 -14.39
CA ILE A 119 -18.33 1.07 -14.94
C ILE A 119 -19.43 0.89 -13.88
N PRO A 120 -19.41 -0.13 -13.01
CA PRO A 120 -20.44 -0.33 -11.98
C PRO A 120 -20.53 0.78 -10.94
N PHE A 121 -19.47 1.57 -10.77
CA PHE A 121 -19.36 2.61 -9.73
C PHE A 121 -19.62 4.02 -10.25
N ILE A 122 -19.66 4.22 -11.58
CA ILE A 122 -19.99 5.49 -12.22
C ILE A 122 -21.49 5.76 -12.13
N GLU A 123 -21.89 6.89 -11.58
CA GLU A 123 -23.31 7.22 -11.38
C GLU A 123 -24.03 7.52 -12.70
N SER A 124 -23.40 8.28 -13.60
CA SER A 124 -23.96 8.68 -14.88
C SER A 124 -24.08 7.52 -15.88
N GLU A 125 -25.29 7.21 -16.30
CA GLU A 125 -25.54 6.18 -17.33
C GLU A 125 -24.90 6.53 -18.68
N ALA A 126 -24.86 7.80 -19.04
CA ALA A 126 -24.20 8.26 -20.25
C ALA A 126 -22.70 7.96 -20.21
N ILE A 127 -22.02 8.30 -19.09
CA ILE A 127 -20.59 8.04 -18.92
C ILE A 127 -20.32 6.53 -18.94
N ARG A 128 -21.16 5.70 -18.29
CA ARG A 128 -21.02 4.22 -18.36
C ARG A 128 -21.07 3.70 -19.79
N LYS A 129 -22.04 4.16 -20.58
CA LYS A 129 -22.21 3.75 -21.98
C LYS A 129 -21.04 4.20 -22.86
N ASP A 130 -20.59 5.43 -22.69
CA ASP A 130 -19.46 5.97 -23.45
C ASP A 130 -18.17 5.22 -23.09
N THR A 131 -17.88 5.02 -21.79
CA THR A 131 -16.73 4.23 -21.35
C THR A 131 -16.74 2.83 -21.97
N ALA A 132 -17.88 2.13 -21.88
CA ALA A 132 -18.02 0.80 -22.48
C ALA A 132 -17.77 0.83 -24.01
N LYS A 133 -18.24 1.86 -24.71
CA LYS A 133 -18.01 2.02 -26.15
C LYS A 133 -16.54 2.20 -26.50
N TYR A 134 -15.79 3.02 -25.75
CA TYR A 134 -14.35 3.17 -25.95
C TYR A 134 -13.61 1.85 -25.75
N LEU A 135 -13.94 1.09 -24.71
CA LEU A 135 -13.31 -0.19 -24.42
C LEU A 135 -13.62 -1.24 -25.51
N ILE A 136 -14.88 -1.33 -25.96
CA ILE A 136 -15.29 -2.24 -27.03
C ILE A 136 -14.57 -1.88 -28.34
N ASN A 137 -14.44 -0.60 -28.66
CA ASN A 137 -13.70 -0.16 -29.85
C ASN A 137 -12.24 -0.58 -29.77
N ALA A 138 -11.57 -0.40 -28.64
CA ALA A 138 -10.18 -0.81 -28.45
C ALA A 138 -10.01 -2.32 -28.60
N ILE A 139 -10.87 -3.12 -27.94
CA ILE A 139 -10.83 -4.58 -28.00
C ILE A 139 -11.02 -5.08 -29.45
N ASN A 140 -11.96 -4.48 -30.21
CA ASN A 140 -12.22 -4.84 -31.59
C ASN A 140 -11.09 -4.46 -32.55
N MET A 141 -10.12 -3.66 -32.16
CA MET A 141 -8.92 -3.36 -32.96
C MET A 141 -7.92 -4.50 -32.91
N VAL A 142 -7.92 -5.33 -31.85
CA VAL A 142 -6.90 -6.37 -31.62
C VAL A 142 -7.16 -7.59 -32.48
N ASP A 143 -6.17 -7.99 -33.28
CA ASP A 143 -6.21 -9.20 -34.08
C ASP A 143 -5.69 -10.41 -33.30
N LEU A 144 -6.61 -11.22 -32.80
CA LEU A 144 -6.33 -12.40 -31.97
C LEU A 144 -6.13 -13.70 -32.79
N ARG A 145 -6.13 -13.65 -34.14
CA ARG A 145 -6.00 -14.84 -34.99
C ARG A 145 -4.64 -15.51 -34.88
N GLU A 146 -3.59 -14.69 -34.71
CA GLU A 146 -2.22 -15.16 -34.53
C GLU A 146 -1.57 -14.37 -33.36
N PRO A 147 -1.85 -14.73 -32.08
CA PRO A 147 -1.29 -14.07 -30.93
C PRO A 147 0.26 -14.05 -30.98
N TYR A 148 0.84 -12.93 -30.55
CA TYR A 148 2.29 -12.70 -30.53
C TYR A 148 2.97 -12.57 -31.90
N SER A 149 2.23 -12.50 -33.01
CA SER A 149 2.75 -12.14 -34.31
C SER A 149 2.97 -10.62 -34.45
N ASP A 150 3.74 -10.21 -35.47
CA ASP A 150 3.95 -8.77 -35.75
C ASP A 150 2.60 -8.05 -35.97
N LYS A 151 1.65 -8.72 -36.64
CA LYS A 151 0.30 -8.20 -36.86
C LYS A 151 -0.47 -8.02 -35.54
N TYR A 152 -0.33 -8.97 -34.64
CA TYR A 152 -0.91 -8.85 -33.30
C TYR A 152 -0.39 -7.61 -32.57
N TYR A 153 0.95 -7.44 -32.52
CA TYR A 153 1.56 -6.29 -31.84
C TYR A 153 1.25 -4.95 -32.50
N GLU A 154 1.15 -4.88 -33.83
CA GLU A 154 0.66 -3.69 -34.53
C GLU A 154 -0.74 -3.29 -34.05
N THR A 155 -1.65 -4.26 -33.94
CA THR A 155 -3.02 -4.02 -33.52
C THR A 155 -3.14 -3.72 -32.02
N VAL A 156 -2.37 -4.34 -31.15
CA VAL A 156 -2.26 -4.02 -29.72
C VAL A 156 -1.76 -2.59 -29.52
N SER A 157 -0.70 -2.19 -30.23
CA SER A 157 -0.16 -0.83 -30.18
C SER A 157 -1.21 0.22 -30.62
N LYS A 158 -1.96 -0.09 -31.70
CA LYS A 158 -3.03 0.77 -32.18
C LYS A 158 -4.17 0.91 -31.15
N ALA A 159 -4.56 -0.19 -30.49
CA ALA A 159 -5.58 -0.18 -29.44
C ALA A 159 -5.12 0.63 -28.21
N ASN A 160 -3.84 0.47 -27.80
CA ASN A 160 -3.26 1.28 -26.73
C ASN A 160 -3.25 2.77 -27.08
N GLY A 161 -2.75 3.13 -28.26
CA GLY A 161 -2.76 4.52 -28.74
C GLY A 161 -4.16 5.12 -28.73
N TYR A 162 -5.15 4.37 -29.23
CA TYR A 162 -6.55 4.81 -29.21
C TYR A 162 -7.07 5.09 -27.78
N LEU A 163 -6.78 4.21 -26.81
CA LEU A 163 -7.21 4.44 -25.42
C LEU A 163 -6.46 5.62 -24.80
N LEU A 164 -5.17 5.73 -25.02
CA LEU A 164 -4.38 6.83 -24.46
C LEU A 164 -4.80 8.18 -25.02
N ASP A 165 -5.03 8.29 -26.31
CA ASP A 165 -5.34 9.55 -26.97
C ASP A 165 -6.84 9.93 -26.84
N GLU A 166 -7.75 8.99 -27.16
CA GLU A 166 -9.17 9.31 -27.27
C GLU A 166 -9.92 9.13 -25.94
N TYR A 167 -9.59 8.08 -25.16
CA TYR A 167 -10.26 7.85 -23.88
C TYR A 167 -9.62 8.66 -22.76
N TYR A 168 -8.34 8.36 -22.42
CA TYR A 168 -7.67 9.04 -21.30
C TYR A 168 -7.34 10.50 -21.60
N GLY A 169 -6.80 10.81 -22.79
CA GLY A 169 -6.31 12.14 -23.12
C GLY A 169 -7.38 13.14 -23.53
N LYS A 170 -8.53 12.69 -24.10
CA LYS A 170 -9.62 13.60 -24.52
C LYS A 170 -10.87 13.43 -23.68
N TYR A 171 -11.41 12.20 -23.63
CA TYR A 171 -12.71 11.98 -22.96
C TYR A 171 -12.63 12.13 -21.45
N CYS A 172 -11.56 11.65 -20.80
CA CYS A 172 -11.36 11.78 -19.37
C CYS A 172 -10.77 13.13 -18.94
N ASP A 173 -10.07 13.85 -19.84
CA ASP A 173 -9.50 15.17 -19.53
C ASP A 173 -10.59 16.23 -19.28
N ASP A 174 -11.75 16.07 -19.91
CA ASP A 174 -12.94 16.89 -19.64
C ASP A 174 -13.64 16.55 -18.31
N ASP A 175 -13.10 15.64 -17.52
CA ASP A 175 -13.71 15.27 -16.23
C ASP A 175 -13.53 16.37 -15.20
N THR A 176 -14.63 16.92 -14.75
CA THR A 176 -14.73 17.93 -13.69
C THR A 176 -14.77 17.32 -12.29
N SER A 177 -14.35 16.06 -12.12
CA SER A 177 -14.31 15.44 -10.79
C SER A 177 -13.41 16.26 -9.88
N GLU A 178 -14.03 16.88 -8.87
CA GLU A 178 -13.32 17.66 -7.86
C GLU A 178 -12.75 16.77 -6.74
N VAL A 179 -13.02 15.46 -6.79
CA VAL A 179 -12.60 14.50 -5.75
C VAL A 179 -11.28 13.87 -6.13
N THR A 180 -10.30 14.00 -5.26
CA THR A 180 -9.01 13.32 -5.39
C THR A 180 -8.77 12.44 -4.17
N VAL A 181 -8.61 11.13 -4.36
CA VAL A 181 -8.17 10.20 -3.33
C VAL A 181 -6.66 10.29 -3.22
N ALA A 182 -6.18 10.88 -2.14
CA ALA A 182 -4.77 10.86 -1.79
C ALA A 182 -4.40 9.48 -1.24
N ALA A 183 -3.30 8.90 -1.71
CA ALA A 183 -2.96 7.53 -1.35
C ALA A 183 -1.46 7.34 -1.12
N VAL A 184 -1.13 6.51 -0.13
CA VAL A 184 0.25 6.11 0.18
C VAL A 184 0.36 4.59 0.21
N GLY A 185 1.42 4.04 -0.39
CA GLY A 185 1.78 2.64 -0.21
C GLY A 185 2.17 2.38 1.24
N HIS A 186 1.67 1.31 1.82
CA HIS A 186 1.89 0.96 3.22
C HIS A 186 1.99 -0.55 3.40
N SER A 187 2.67 -0.95 4.46
CA SER A 187 2.72 -2.34 4.92
C SER A 187 2.79 -2.36 6.44
N HIS A 188 1.66 -2.54 7.10
CA HIS A 188 1.67 -2.78 8.53
C HIS A 188 2.36 -4.11 8.83
N ILE A 189 3.27 -4.12 9.82
CA ILE A 189 3.93 -5.32 10.31
C ILE A 189 3.83 -5.33 11.82
N ASP A 190 3.05 -6.27 12.35
CA ASP A 190 3.02 -6.53 13.78
C ASP A 190 4.42 -6.97 14.27
N VAL A 191 4.94 -6.31 15.30
CA VAL A 191 6.23 -6.65 15.93
C VAL A 191 6.06 -7.82 16.92
N ALA A 192 5.35 -8.71 16.55
CA ALA A 192 4.86 -10.07 16.69
C ALA A 192 3.35 -10.10 16.87
N TRP A 193 2.72 -11.11 16.28
CA TRP A 193 1.29 -11.40 16.43
C TRP A 193 1.06 -12.92 16.44
N ARG A 194 0.68 -13.51 15.29
CA ARG A 194 0.54 -14.98 15.11
C ARG A 194 1.86 -15.66 14.76
N TRP A 195 2.95 -14.97 14.91
CA TRP A 195 4.31 -15.42 14.68
C TRP A 195 5.27 -14.82 15.72
N PRO A 196 6.43 -15.46 15.98
CA PRO A 196 7.43 -14.93 16.91
C PRO A 196 8.23 -13.77 16.30
N ILE A 197 8.91 -13.00 17.16
CA ILE A 197 9.80 -11.90 16.74
C ILE A 197 10.83 -12.32 15.68
N LYS A 198 11.35 -13.55 15.76
CA LYS A 198 12.25 -14.10 14.75
C LYS A 198 11.63 -14.01 13.33
N GLU A 199 10.34 -14.26 13.21
CA GLU A 199 9.65 -14.15 11.93
C GLU A 199 9.32 -12.72 11.57
N THR A 200 9.10 -11.81 12.53
CA THR A 200 8.99 -10.37 12.27
C THR A 200 10.22 -9.84 11.55
N ARG A 201 11.43 -10.25 11.99
CA ARG A 201 12.69 -9.90 11.32
C ARG A 201 12.69 -10.34 9.84
N GLN A 202 12.21 -11.55 9.55
CA GLN A 202 12.13 -12.08 8.19
C GLN A 202 11.02 -11.38 7.36
N LYS A 203 9.89 -11.04 7.96
CA LYS A 203 8.84 -10.24 7.31
C LYS A 203 9.33 -8.84 6.94
N THR A 204 10.13 -8.24 7.81
CA THR A 204 10.73 -6.92 7.57
C THR A 204 11.62 -6.95 6.33
N VAL A 205 12.58 -7.87 6.27
CA VAL A 205 13.50 -7.92 5.12
C VAL A 205 12.77 -8.25 3.81
N ARG A 206 11.80 -9.17 3.84
CA ARG A 206 10.98 -9.50 2.66
C ARG A 206 10.22 -8.28 2.15
N THR A 207 9.54 -7.56 3.04
CA THR A 207 8.75 -6.38 2.71
C THR A 207 9.64 -5.27 2.17
N PHE A 208 10.70 -4.92 2.90
CA PHE A 208 11.56 -3.80 2.54
C PHE A 208 12.27 -4.04 1.21
N THR A 209 12.74 -5.26 0.97
CA THR A 209 13.35 -5.62 -0.32
C THR A 209 12.35 -5.46 -1.48
N SER A 210 11.11 -5.95 -1.32
CA SER A 210 10.07 -5.83 -2.36
C SER A 210 9.73 -4.36 -2.62
N GLN A 211 9.62 -3.55 -1.57
CA GLN A 211 9.24 -2.15 -1.74
C GLN A 211 10.40 -1.28 -2.30
N LEU A 212 11.66 -1.62 -2.00
CA LEU A 212 12.81 -1.01 -2.67
C LEU A 212 12.83 -1.32 -4.18
N LYS A 213 12.44 -2.55 -4.56
CA LYS A 213 12.26 -2.91 -5.97
C LYS A 213 11.15 -2.08 -6.60
N ASN A 214 10.01 -1.96 -5.96
CA ASN A 214 8.89 -1.14 -6.44
C ASN A 214 9.29 0.33 -6.62
N ILE A 215 10.05 0.91 -5.70
CA ILE A 215 10.58 2.29 -5.81
C ILE A 215 11.50 2.45 -7.02
N ARG A 216 12.35 1.46 -7.30
CA ARG A 216 13.21 1.45 -8.48
C ARG A 216 12.40 1.42 -9.79
N ASP A 217 11.35 0.61 -9.82
CA ASP A 217 10.59 0.29 -11.03
C ASP A 217 9.45 1.31 -11.28
N TYR A 218 8.96 2.03 -10.23
CA TYR A 218 7.83 2.97 -10.31
C TYR A 218 8.18 4.33 -9.69
N LYS A 219 8.41 5.34 -10.52
CA LYS A 219 8.91 6.67 -10.10
C LYS A 219 7.95 7.45 -9.19
N ASP A 220 6.64 7.28 -9.39
CA ASP A 220 5.60 8.00 -8.66
C ASP A 220 5.13 7.25 -7.41
N PHE A 221 5.70 6.09 -7.14
CA PHE A 221 5.36 5.31 -5.97
C PHE A 221 5.90 5.98 -4.69
N ARG A 222 5.03 6.09 -3.67
CA ARG A 222 5.34 6.60 -2.33
C ARG A 222 4.99 5.53 -1.32
N PHE A 223 5.90 5.29 -0.38
CA PHE A 223 5.78 4.22 0.59
C PHE A 223 6.13 4.70 1.99
N ILE A 224 5.21 4.56 2.96
CA ILE A 224 5.44 4.87 4.36
C ILE A 224 5.83 3.62 5.14
N VAL A 225 6.85 3.74 5.99
CA VAL A 225 7.22 2.73 6.99
C VAL A 225 7.45 3.40 8.32
N SER A 226 6.58 3.11 9.27
CA SER A 226 6.73 3.46 10.68
C SER A 226 7.66 2.48 11.40
N GLN A 227 7.74 2.57 12.71
CA GLN A 227 8.36 1.61 13.62
C GLN A 227 9.89 1.43 13.43
N PRO A 228 10.72 2.31 14.03
CA PRO A 228 12.18 2.17 14.08
C PRO A 228 12.72 0.78 14.43
N GLN A 229 11.96 0.00 15.22
CA GLN A 229 12.31 -1.37 15.55
C GLN A 229 12.53 -2.25 14.31
N LEU A 230 11.76 -2.04 13.25
CA LEU A 230 11.90 -2.81 12.01
C LEU A 230 13.23 -2.46 11.31
N TYR A 231 13.57 -1.17 11.25
CA TYR A 231 14.86 -0.72 10.71
C TYR A 231 16.02 -1.23 11.56
N LYS A 232 15.85 -1.28 12.89
CA LYS A 232 16.87 -1.83 13.78
C LYS A 232 17.16 -3.30 13.50
N TYR A 233 16.14 -4.09 13.22
CA TYR A 233 16.33 -5.48 12.78
C TYR A 233 17.08 -5.55 11.45
N LEU A 234 16.79 -4.62 10.53
CA LEU A 234 17.47 -4.57 9.24
C LEU A 234 18.94 -4.18 9.37
N GLU A 235 19.27 -3.19 10.23
CA GLU A 235 20.68 -2.83 10.53
C GLU A 235 21.49 -4.02 11.03
N GLU A 236 20.87 -4.89 11.83
CA GLU A 236 21.53 -6.05 12.43
C GLU A 236 21.69 -7.22 11.44
N ASP A 237 20.68 -7.46 10.57
CA ASP A 237 20.61 -8.66 9.74
C ASP A 237 21.02 -8.40 8.28
N TYR A 238 20.74 -7.21 7.73
CA TYR A 238 20.94 -6.82 6.32
C TYR A 238 21.29 -5.34 6.20
N PRO A 239 22.44 -4.89 6.75
CA PRO A 239 22.81 -3.46 6.78
C PRO A 239 22.88 -2.83 5.38
N GLU A 240 23.19 -3.61 4.35
CA GLU A 240 23.23 -3.15 2.96
C GLU A 240 21.86 -2.66 2.44
N LEU A 241 20.75 -3.10 3.03
CA LEU A 241 19.43 -2.59 2.67
C LEU A 241 19.19 -1.18 3.23
N ILE A 242 19.76 -0.85 4.38
CA ILE A 242 19.70 0.52 4.92
C ILE A 242 20.36 1.51 3.95
N ASP A 243 21.48 1.13 3.35
CA ASP A 243 22.16 1.98 2.36
C ASP A 243 21.35 2.15 1.07
N LYS A 244 20.51 1.18 0.71
CA LYS A 244 19.54 1.29 -0.40
C LYS A 244 18.31 2.13 -0.04
N ILE A 245 17.91 2.16 1.24
CA ILE A 245 16.78 2.96 1.73
C ILE A 245 17.12 4.45 1.74
N LYS A 246 18.34 4.84 2.13
CA LYS A 246 18.74 6.26 2.24
C LYS A 246 18.44 7.08 0.99
N PRO A 247 18.86 6.67 -0.24
CA PRO A 247 18.52 7.41 -1.46
C PRO A 247 17.00 7.48 -1.72
N ALA A 248 16.24 6.45 -1.35
CA ALA A 248 14.80 6.42 -1.49
C ALA A 248 14.11 7.41 -0.53
N VAL A 249 14.68 7.64 0.66
CA VAL A 249 14.25 8.70 1.60
C VAL A 249 14.58 10.09 1.04
N GLU A 250 15.78 10.28 0.47
CA GLU A 250 16.18 11.55 -0.14
C GLU A 250 15.28 11.93 -1.32
N SER A 251 14.89 10.96 -2.15
CA SER A 251 13.93 11.15 -3.26
C SER A 251 12.48 11.29 -2.82
N ARG A 252 12.17 11.18 -1.53
CA ARG A 252 10.82 11.19 -0.94
C ARG A 252 9.91 10.06 -1.44
N GLN A 253 10.47 8.98 -1.97
CA GLN A 253 9.70 7.79 -2.32
C GLN A 253 9.51 6.86 -1.11
N TRP A 254 10.46 6.86 -0.18
CA TRP A 254 10.37 6.15 1.08
C TRP A 254 10.24 7.15 2.23
N GLU A 255 9.17 7.06 3.00
CA GLU A 255 8.88 7.97 4.11
C GLU A 255 9.04 7.25 5.46
N PRO A 256 10.16 7.46 6.20
CA PRO A 256 10.30 7.02 7.57
C PRO A 256 9.55 8.00 8.48
N GLU A 257 8.29 7.70 8.78
CA GLU A 257 7.38 8.56 9.56
C GLU A 257 6.56 7.70 10.52
N GLY A 258 5.98 8.30 11.57
CA GLY A 258 5.10 7.63 12.53
C GLY A 258 5.49 7.83 13.99
N ALA A 259 6.62 8.45 14.23
CA ALA A 259 7.13 8.98 15.48
C ALA A 259 7.45 7.94 16.59
N MET A 260 6.63 6.94 16.85
CA MET A 260 6.86 5.96 17.93
C MET A 260 7.87 4.88 17.51
N TRP A 261 8.56 4.29 18.51
CA TRP A 261 9.50 3.19 18.32
C TRP A 261 8.85 1.94 17.72
N VAL A 262 7.64 1.60 18.22
CA VAL A 262 6.70 0.65 17.63
C VAL A 262 5.32 1.27 17.64
N GLU A 263 4.36 0.74 16.89
CA GLU A 263 2.94 1.13 16.97
C GLU A 263 2.35 0.64 18.30
N ALA A 264 2.55 1.42 19.36
CA ALA A 264 2.26 1.01 20.72
C ALA A 264 0.77 1.11 21.07
N ASP A 265 0.28 0.17 21.87
CA ASP A 265 -1.03 0.32 22.53
C ASP A 265 -1.08 1.63 23.33
N CYS A 266 -2.14 2.40 23.14
CA CYS A 266 -2.29 3.72 23.73
C CYS A 266 -3.29 3.78 24.89
N ASN A 267 -3.89 2.65 25.30
CA ASN A 267 -4.82 2.57 26.41
C ASN A 267 -4.20 1.96 27.67
N LEU A 268 -3.48 0.85 27.54
CA LEU A 268 -2.84 0.15 28.66
C LEU A 268 -1.47 0.74 29.02
N THR A 269 -0.81 1.36 28.04
CA THR A 269 0.53 1.92 28.19
C THR A 269 0.50 3.21 29.00
N SER A 270 1.44 3.38 29.93
CA SER A 270 1.55 4.61 30.72
C SER A 270 1.98 5.82 29.86
N GLY A 271 1.61 7.02 30.29
CA GLY A 271 2.03 8.26 29.61
C GLY A 271 3.56 8.39 29.48
N GLU A 272 4.32 8.00 30.49
CA GLU A 272 5.79 7.96 30.44
C GLU A 272 6.32 7.01 29.36
N SER A 273 5.70 5.84 29.21
CA SER A 273 6.07 4.90 28.15
C SER A 273 5.77 5.46 26.78
N LEU A 274 4.63 6.14 26.58
CA LEU A 274 4.29 6.79 25.32
C LEU A 274 5.26 7.92 24.97
N VAL A 275 5.66 8.74 25.95
CA VAL A 275 6.71 9.76 25.76
C VAL A 275 8.01 9.12 25.30
N ARG A 276 8.43 8.01 25.92
CA ARG A 276 9.65 7.28 25.53
C ARG A 276 9.55 6.67 24.13
N GLN A 277 8.40 6.11 23.76
CA GLN A 277 8.15 5.61 22.40
C GLN A 277 8.42 6.70 21.37
N ILE A 278 7.90 7.91 21.57
CA ILE A 278 8.07 9.05 20.66
C ILE A 278 9.51 9.56 20.70
N MET A 279 10.08 9.74 21.89
CA MET A 279 11.45 10.24 22.05
C MET A 279 12.47 9.33 21.33
N HIS A 280 12.37 8.02 21.52
CA HIS A 280 13.30 7.07 20.89
C HIS A 280 13.02 6.94 19.40
N GLY A 281 11.76 6.95 18.98
CA GLY A 281 11.40 6.83 17.57
C GLY A 281 11.84 8.04 16.75
N LYS A 282 11.52 9.27 17.20
CA LYS A 282 11.98 10.50 16.55
C LYS A 282 13.50 10.59 16.51
N LYS A 283 14.17 10.28 17.63
CA LYS A 283 15.65 10.28 17.67
C LYS A 283 16.24 9.31 16.65
N TYR A 284 15.71 8.09 16.52
CA TYR A 284 16.21 7.12 15.57
C TYR A 284 16.08 7.60 14.12
N PHE A 285 14.91 8.07 13.73
CA PHE A 285 14.70 8.59 12.37
C PHE A 285 15.50 9.85 12.07
N LYS A 286 15.72 10.70 13.07
CA LYS A 286 16.60 11.86 12.94
C LYS A 286 18.06 11.46 12.75
N ASP A 287 18.56 10.53 13.57
CA ASP A 287 19.95 10.07 13.50
C ASP A 287 20.23 9.30 12.20
N MET A 288 19.28 8.46 11.75
CA MET A 288 19.45 7.57 10.60
C MET A 288 19.24 8.28 9.25
N PHE A 289 18.23 9.12 9.15
CA PHE A 289 17.72 9.67 7.89
C PHE A 289 17.61 11.20 7.87
N ASP A 290 18.03 11.89 8.93
CA ASP A 290 17.84 13.34 9.15
C ASP A 290 16.36 13.77 9.02
N ARG A 291 15.43 12.90 9.47
CA ARG A 291 13.99 13.16 9.45
C ARG A 291 13.46 13.45 10.84
N ASP A 292 12.74 14.56 10.98
CA ASP A 292 12.01 14.90 12.21
C ASP A 292 10.53 14.59 12.00
N CYS A 293 10.06 13.49 12.63
CA CYS A 293 8.67 13.04 12.50
C CYS A 293 7.71 14.08 13.09
N ARG A 294 6.67 14.41 12.33
CA ARG A 294 5.61 15.33 12.71
C ARG A 294 4.24 14.68 12.84
N ILE A 295 4.14 13.42 12.47
CA ILE A 295 2.88 12.69 12.38
C ILE A 295 2.94 11.46 13.30
N LEU A 296 1.95 11.27 14.15
CA LEU A 296 1.73 9.98 14.78
C LEU A 296 0.89 9.11 13.84
N TRP A 297 1.49 8.02 13.37
CA TRP A 297 0.88 7.05 12.46
C TRP A 297 0.60 5.74 13.18
N LEU A 298 -0.66 5.46 13.49
CA LEU A 298 -1.10 4.26 14.21
C LEU A 298 -2.32 3.62 13.52
N PRO A 299 -2.17 2.98 12.36
CA PRO A 299 -3.29 2.46 11.58
C PRO A 299 -4.05 1.33 12.28
N ASP A 300 -3.38 0.52 13.10
CA ASP A 300 -3.94 -0.71 13.70
C ASP A 300 -4.04 -0.69 15.24
N VAL A 301 -4.02 0.47 15.87
CA VAL A 301 -4.17 0.60 17.33
C VAL A 301 -5.63 0.80 17.73
N PHE A 302 -6.11 0.05 18.74
CA PHE A 302 -7.53 -0.16 19.04
C PHE A 302 -8.14 0.84 20.01
N GLY A 303 -7.52 1.99 20.21
CA GLY A 303 -8.05 3.06 21.07
C GLY A 303 -6.94 3.95 21.59
N TYR A 304 -7.30 5.12 22.09
CA TYR A 304 -6.37 6.18 22.42
C TYR A 304 -6.78 6.90 23.70
N SER A 305 -5.82 7.14 24.58
CA SER A 305 -6.02 7.92 25.80
C SER A 305 -6.34 9.38 25.46
N ALA A 306 -7.27 9.99 26.16
CA ALA A 306 -7.58 11.41 26.06
C ALA A 306 -6.40 12.34 26.45
N ALA A 307 -5.34 11.80 27.06
CA ALA A 307 -4.09 12.53 27.34
C ALA A 307 -3.12 12.53 26.13
N LEU A 308 -3.41 11.77 25.07
CA LEU A 308 -2.50 11.62 23.94
C LEU A 308 -2.24 12.95 23.21
N PRO A 309 -3.22 13.85 22.94
CA PRO A 309 -2.96 15.14 22.32
C PRO A 309 -1.89 15.97 23.04
N GLN A 310 -1.93 16.02 24.37
CA GLN A 310 -0.92 16.72 25.19
C GLN A 310 0.48 16.11 24.98
N ILE A 311 0.57 14.77 25.03
CA ILE A 311 1.84 14.04 24.85
C ILE A 311 2.41 14.33 23.47
N LEU A 312 1.58 14.29 22.44
CA LEU A 312 1.99 14.53 21.05
C LEU A 312 2.51 15.95 20.86
N LYS A 313 1.74 16.96 21.25
CA LYS A 313 2.15 18.36 21.08
C LYS A 313 3.42 18.70 21.85
N LYS A 314 3.56 18.24 23.09
CA LYS A 314 4.78 18.44 23.89
C LYS A 314 5.99 17.66 23.35
N SER A 315 5.75 16.64 22.53
CA SER A 315 6.81 15.87 21.84
C SER A 315 7.12 16.39 20.43
N GLY A 316 6.51 17.51 20.01
CA GLY A 316 6.71 18.11 18.68
C GLY A 316 6.04 17.33 17.55
N ILE A 317 4.89 16.73 17.82
CA ILE A 317 4.02 16.07 16.83
C ILE A 317 2.86 17.02 16.52
N ASP A 318 2.61 17.26 15.25
CA ASP A 318 1.58 18.17 14.76
C ASP A 318 0.28 17.47 14.36
N TYR A 319 0.37 16.22 13.91
CA TYR A 319 -0.71 15.49 13.26
C TYR A 319 -0.88 14.09 13.83
N PHE A 320 -2.12 13.59 13.76
CA PHE A 320 -2.43 12.22 14.15
C PHE A 320 -3.25 11.52 13.06
N SER A 321 -2.88 10.28 12.73
CA SER A 321 -3.59 9.46 11.77
C SER A 321 -3.79 8.02 12.25
N THR A 322 -5.00 7.52 12.07
CA THR A 322 -5.39 6.14 12.40
C THR A 322 -6.50 5.64 11.49
N SER A 323 -6.81 4.35 11.58
CA SER A 323 -7.92 3.70 10.87
C SER A 323 -8.81 2.88 11.81
N LYS A 324 -8.23 2.22 12.79
CA LYS A 324 -8.89 1.16 13.58
C LYS A 324 -10.05 1.63 14.43
N ILE A 325 -10.08 2.89 14.81
CA ILE A 325 -11.20 3.48 15.56
C ILE A 325 -12.53 3.38 14.78
N SER A 326 -12.47 3.29 13.44
CA SER A 326 -13.63 3.11 12.58
C SER A 326 -14.26 1.72 12.66
N TRP A 327 -13.61 0.77 13.35
CA TRP A 327 -14.10 -0.61 13.56
C TRP A 327 -15.02 -0.74 14.78
N ASN A 328 -15.35 0.36 15.44
CA ASN A 328 -16.28 0.36 16.56
C ASN A 328 -17.66 -0.13 16.09
N GLU A 329 -18.20 -1.15 16.78
CA GLU A 329 -19.49 -1.78 16.42
C GLU A 329 -20.71 -0.97 16.90
N TYR A 330 -20.55 -0.14 17.92
CA TYR A 330 -21.67 0.57 18.55
C TYR A 330 -21.78 2.00 18.04
N ASN A 331 -20.68 2.72 18.02
CA ASN A 331 -20.66 4.14 17.69
C ASN A 331 -19.85 4.40 16.41
N VAL A 332 -20.33 5.31 15.61
CA VAL A 332 -19.61 5.77 14.43
C VAL A 332 -19.22 7.22 14.65
N ILE A 333 -17.93 7.50 14.61
CA ILE A 333 -17.42 8.87 14.71
C ILE A 333 -17.93 9.66 13.51
N PRO A 334 -18.59 10.82 13.73
CA PRO A 334 -19.24 11.56 12.65
C PRO A 334 -18.28 12.23 11.67
N TYR A 335 -17.00 12.39 12.04
CA TYR A 335 -15.97 13.07 11.27
C TYR A 335 -14.78 12.17 10.99
N ASN A 336 -14.06 12.46 9.92
CA ASN A 336 -12.76 11.83 9.61
C ASN A 336 -11.62 12.83 9.71
N THR A 337 -11.91 14.15 9.61
CA THR A 337 -10.94 15.23 9.66
C THR A 337 -11.41 16.26 10.69
N PHE A 338 -10.67 16.44 11.79
CA PHE A 338 -11.09 17.27 12.92
C PHE A 338 -9.92 17.68 13.83
N MET A 339 -10.15 18.67 14.69
CA MET A 339 -9.27 18.97 15.82
C MET A 339 -9.69 18.08 17.00
N TRP A 340 -8.77 17.23 17.45
CA TRP A 340 -8.98 16.41 18.64
C TRP A 340 -8.43 17.14 19.86
N GLU A 341 -9.32 17.52 20.78
CA GLU A 341 -8.98 18.14 22.05
C GLU A 341 -8.75 17.09 23.14
N GLY A 342 -7.60 17.18 23.82
CA GLY A 342 -7.25 16.33 24.95
C GLY A 342 -7.84 16.84 26.28
N ILE A 343 -7.64 16.06 27.35
CA ILE A 343 -8.18 16.36 28.69
C ILE A 343 -7.65 17.68 29.30
N ASP A 344 -6.55 18.22 28.78
CA ASP A 344 -5.93 19.47 29.24
C ASP A 344 -6.22 20.65 28.30
N GLY A 345 -7.09 20.47 27.31
CA GLY A 345 -7.40 21.48 26.29
C GLY A 345 -6.37 21.57 25.15
N THR A 346 -5.37 20.70 25.12
CA THR A 346 -4.42 20.65 23.98
C THR A 346 -5.12 20.06 22.75
N GLU A 347 -5.00 20.73 21.62
CA GLU A 347 -5.60 20.29 20.34
C GLU A 347 -4.55 19.71 19.40
N ILE A 348 -4.91 18.61 18.67
CA ILE A 348 -4.12 18.02 17.60
C ILE A 348 -4.97 17.81 16.35
N PHE A 349 -4.42 18.17 15.19
CA PHE A 349 -5.11 17.94 13.93
C PHE A 349 -5.09 16.46 13.57
N THR A 350 -6.29 15.90 13.39
CA THR A 350 -6.50 14.47 13.22
C THR A 350 -7.17 14.19 11.88
N ASN A 351 -6.67 13.18 11.18
CA ASN A 351 -7.31 12.65 9.98
C ASN A 351 -7.32 11.11 10.04
N PHE A 352 -8.47 10.52 9.73
CA PHE A 352 -8.61 9.07 9.64
C PHE A 352 -8.36 8.55 8.23
N ILE A 353 -7.61 7.46 8.14
CA ILE A 353 -7.49 6.67 6.94
C ILE A 353 -8.86 6.04 6.66
N VAL A 354 -9.44 6.30 5.49
CA VAL A 354 -10.81 5.88 5.14
C VAL A 354 -10.86 4.93 3.94
N GLY A 355 -9.71 4.38 3.55
CA GLY A 355 -9.60 3.38 2.48
C GLY A 355 -10.53 2.18 2.72
N GLY A 356 -11.08 1.58 1.65
CA GLY A 356 -11.90 0.38 1.74
C GLY A 356 -13.08 0.35 0.77
N LYS A 357 -13.95 -0.66 0.93
CA LYS A 357 -15.02 -0.96 -0.04
C LYS A 357 -16.25 -0.02 0.00
N GLY A 358 -16.27 0.96 0.87
CA GLY A 358 -17.43 1.81 1.11
C GLY A 358 -18.35 1.28 2.21
N PRO A 359 -19.36 2.04 2.63
CA PRO A 359 -20.28 1.65 3.70
C PRO A 359 -21.03 0.36 3.38
N ASN A 360 -21.37 -0.39 4.43
CA ASN A 360 -22.28 -1.54 4.32
C ASN A 360 -23.74 -1.08 4.12
N GLU A 361 -24.68 -2.02 4.04
CA GLU A 361 -26.12 -1.74 3.87
C GLU A 361 -26.72 -0.91 4.99
N GLU A 362 -26.15 -0.99 6.21
CA GLU A 362 -26.53 -0.19 7.36
C GLU A 362 -25.89 1.22 7.39
N GLY A 363 -25.11 1.57 6.35
CA GLY A 363 -24.41 2.85 6.26
C GLY A 363 -23.14 2.94 7.13
N ARG A 364 -22.67 1.84 7.71
CA ARG A 364 -21.41 1.81 8.48
C ARG A 364 -20.20 1.73 7.55
N PRO A 365 -19.18 2.55 7.74
CA PRO A 365 -17.98 2.52 6.90
C PRO A 365 -17.24 1.18 7.07
N ARG A 366 -16.78 0.61 5.95
CA ARG A 366 -15.91 -0.56 5.91
C ARG A 366 -14.49 -0.11 5.55
N VAL A 367 -13.79 0.34 6.57
CA VAL A 367 -12.46 0.95 6.45
C VAL A 367 -11.37 -0.08 6.68
N THR A 368 -10.28 0.06 5.93
CA THR A 368 -9.05 -0.71 6.12
C THR A 368 -7.82 0.17 5.83
N TYR A 369 -6.71 -0.16 6.45
CA TYR A 369 -5.39 0.39 6.10
C TYR A 369 -4.62 -0.50 5.11
N ASN A 370 -5.20 -1.63 4.71
CA ASN A 370 -4.68 -2.59 3.71
C ASN A 370 -5.55 -2.56 2.44
N SER A 371 -5.79 -1.36 1.90
CA SER A 371 -6.65 -1.22 0.72
C SER A 371 -6.01 -1.80 -0.53
N TRP A 372 -6.86 -2.16 -1.50
CA TRP A 372 -6.47 -2.44 -2.88
C TRP A 372 -6.64 -1.20 -3.74
N VAL A 373 -5.74 -0.97 -4.67
CA VAL A 373 -5.92 0.06 -5.69
C VAL A 373 -6.76 -0.55 -6.81
N ASN A 374 -8.08 -0.40 -6.70
CA ASN A 374 -9.07 -0.80 -7.72
C ASN A 374 -10.28 0.12 -7.67
N ALA A 375 -11.16 0.02 -8.65
CA ALA A 375 -12.32 0.89 -8.77
C ALA A 375 -13.24 0.85 -7.53
N GLU A 376 -13.49 -0.36 -6.98
CA GLU A 376 -14.34 -0.53 -5.79
C GLU A 376 -13.81 0.27 -4.60
N GLN A 377 -12.51 0.15 -4.33
CA GLN A 377 -11.95 0.75 -3.11
C GLN A 377 -11.58 2.23 -3.27
N ILE A 378 -11.28 2.69 -4.47
CA ILE A 378 -11.12 4.13 -4.75
C ILE A 378 -12.46 4.84 -4.57
N MET A 379 -13.54 4.34 -5.18
CA MET A 379 -14.88 4.88 -4.96
C MET A 379 -15.35 4.68 -3.52
N GLY A 380 -15.03 3.54 -2.91
CA GLY A 380 -15.36 3.22 -1.53
C GLY A 380 -14.70 4.16 -0.53
N THR A 381 -13.46 4.58 -0.78
CA THR A 381 -12.75 5.58 0.01
C THR A 381 -13.51 6.90 0.05
N TRP A 382 -13.97 7.38 -1.11
CA TRP A 382 -14.82 8.56 -1.19
C TRP A 382 -16.16 8.38 -0.47
N LYS A 383 -16.79 7.21 -0.63
CA LYS A 383 -18.07 6.91 0.04
C LYS A 383 -17.93 6.84 1.56
N ASN A 384 -16.82 6.30 2.08
CA ASN A 384 -16.52 6.24 3.52
C ASN A 384 -16.21 7.62 4.12
N TYR A 385 -15.67 8.56 3.33
CA TYR A 385 -15.30 9.88 3.80
C TYR A 385 -16.54 10.71 4.16
N ARG A 386 -16.59 11.25 5.37
CA ARG A 386 -17.76 11.94 5.93
C ARG A 386 -17.72 13.44 5.75
N ASP A 387 -16.54 14.01 5.73
CA ASP A 387 -16.33 15.47 5.68
C ASP A 387 -16.31 16.02 4.24
N LYS A 388 -17.24 15.52 3.40
CA LYS A 388 -17.33 15.83 1.96
C LYS A 388 -17.56 17.31 1.68
N SER A 389 -18.24 18.01 2.59
CA SER A 389 -18.45 19.46 2.50
C SER A 389 -17.22 20.26 2.91
N LEU A 390 -16.31 19.65 3.67
CA LEU A 390 -15.09 20.25 4.17
C LEU A 390 -13.96 20.13 3.15
N ALA A 391 -13.73 18.90 2.67
CA ALA A 391 -12.68 18.62 1.70
C ALA A 391 -13.10 17.51 0.73
N LYS A 392 -12.63 17.61 -0.50
CA LYS A 392 -12.79 16.56 -1.52
C LYS A 392 -11.47 15.79 -1.70
N TYR A 393 -10.77 15.55 -0.57
CA TYR A 393 -9.43 14.99 -0.53
C TYR A 393 -9.31 13.91 0.56
N PRO A 394 -10.06 12.77 0.43
CA PRO A 394 -9.97 11.66 1.38
C PRO A 394 -8.63 10.93 1.27
N PHE A 395 -8.21 10.29 2.38
CA PHE A 395 -6.94 9.61 2.48
C PHE A 395 -7.06 8.08 2.55
N MET A 396 -6.23 7.40 1.79
CA MET A 396 -6.17 5.95 1.66
C MET A 396 -4.74 5.45 1.83
N SER A 397 -4.54 4.39 2.62
CA SER A 397 -3.32 3.58 2.58
C SER A 397 -3.61 2.26 1.88
N TYR A 398 -2.64 1.74 1.11
CA TYR A 398 -2.83 0.54 0.31
C TYR A 398 -1.62 -0.39 0.31
N GLY A 399 -1.88 -1.67 0.19
CA GLY A 399 -0.88 -2.73 0.17
C GLY A 399 -1.17 -3.81 1.21
N LEU A 400 -0.51 -4.95 1.11
CA LEU A 400 -0.64 -6.04 2.06
C LEU A 400 -0.01 -5.67 3.40
N GLY A 401 -0.70 -5.95 4.49
CA GLY A 401 -0.28 -5.63 5.85
C GLY A 401 -0.47 -6.75 6.84
N ASP A 402 -0.41 -6.40 8.11
CA ASP A 402 -0.33 -7.26 9.29
C ASP A 402 0.93 -8.14 9.27
N GLY A 403 1.07 -8.98 8.28
CA GLY A 403 2.25 -9.85 8.07
C GLY A 403 3.29 -9.28 7.11
N GLY A 404 3.22 -8.03 6.74
CA GLY A 404 4.10 -7.44 5.74
C GLY A 404 3.65 -7.72 4.29
N GLY A 405 4.51 -7.42 3.35
CA GLY A 405 4.30 -7.55 1.91
C GLY A 405 4.25 -6.19 1.22
N GLY A 406 3.31 -5.32 1.61
CA GLY A 406 3.08 -4.02 0.99
C GLY A 406 2.43 -4.12 -0.39
N PRO A 407 2.44 -3.02 -1.18
CA PRO A 407 1.93 -3.04 -2.54
C PRO A 407 2.65 -4.02 -3.46
N GLY A 408 1.89 -4.79 -4.21
CA GLY A 408 2.39 -5.59 -5.32
C GLY A 408 2.21 -4.85 -6.66
N ARG A 409 2.70 -5.47 -7.75
CA ARG A 409 2.66 -4.92 -9.09
C ARG A 409 1.25 -4.48 -9.51
N ASP A 410 0.23 -5.30 -9.22
CA ASP A 410 -1.16 -4.98 -9.58
C ASP A 410 -1.64 -3.65 -8.99
N HIS A 411 -1.26 -3.33 -7.74
CA HIS A 411 -1.59 -2.05 -7.12
C HIS A 411 -0.96 -0.89 -7.89
N LEU A 412 0.30 -1.03 -8.30
CA LEU A 412 1.08 0.05 -8.91
C LEU A 412 0.66 0.29 -10.37
N GLU A 413 0.40 -0.79 -11.12
CA GLU A 413 -0.13 -0.69 -12.48
C GLU A 413 -1.51 -0.03 -12.51
N GLN A 414 -2.39 -0.39 -11.57
CA GLN A 414 -3.70 0.24 -11.46
C GLN A 414 -3.59 1.68 -10.97
N ALA A 415 -2.69 1.98 -10.02
CA ALA A 415 -2.42 3.36 -9.57
C ALA A 415 -2.07 4.30 -10.73
N ILE A 416 -1.23 3.85 -11.66
CA ILE A 416 -0.88 4.63 -12.87
C ILE A 416 -2.13 4.97 -13.69
N ARG A 417 -3.05 4.02 -13.88
CA ARG A 417 -4.26 4.23 -14.70
C ARG A 417 -5.27 5.14 -14.00
N PHE A 418 -5.50 4.94 -12.70
CA PHE A 418 -6.37 5.82 -11.92
C PHE A 418 -5.79 7.24 -11.76
N SER A 419 -4.47 7.40 -11.74
CA SER A 419 -3.83 8.73 -11.73
C SER A 419 -4.02 9.51 -13.04
N ARG A 420 -4.17 8.81 -14.17
CA ARG A 420 -4.53 9.44 -15.45
C ARG A 420 -5.95 10.02 -15.43
N GLY A 421 -6.81 9.56 -14.52
CA GLY A 421 -8.22 9.91 -14.41
C GLY A 421 -9.11 8.95 -15.22
N ILE A 422 -10.24 8.60 -14.62
CA ILE A 422 -11.32 7.84 -15.24
C ILE A 422 -12.59 8.63 -15.01
N LYS A 423 -13.25 9.07 -16.08
CA LYS A 423 -14.41 9.96 -16.01
C LYS A 423 -15.53 9.39 -15.15
N GLY A 424 -15.98 10.17 -14.18
CA GLY A 424 -17.00 9.77 -13.20
C GLY A 424 -16.46 8.98 -11.99
N MET A 425 -15.13 8.83 -11.86
CA MET A 425 -14.45 8.27 -10.70
C MET A 425 -13.64 9.35 -9.98
N PRO A 426 -13.38 9.21 -8.67
CA PRO A 426 -12.37 10.03 -8.01
C PRO A 426 -11.00 9.86 -8.69
N ARG A 427 -10.24 10.95 -8.81
CA ARG A 427 -8.84 10.90 -9.22
C ARG A 427 -8.00 10.20 -8.13
N PHE A 428 -6.91 9.59 -8.52
CA PHE A 428 -5.94 8.97 -7.59
C PHE A 428 -4.64 9.77 -7.61
N GLU A 429 -4.14 10.14 -6.44
CA GLU A 429 -2.87 10.84 -6.27
C GLU A 429 -1.96 10.08 -5.30
N SER A 430 -0.78 9.67 -5.77
CA SER A 430 0.24 9.09 -4.90
C SER A 430 0.97 10.20 -4.14
N VAL A 431 0.93 10.16 -2.81
CA VAL A 431 1.52 11.19 -1.94
C VAL A 431 2.26 10.54 -0.77
N THR A 432 3.19 11.26 -0.16
CA THR A 432 3.64 10.94 1.18
C THR A 432 2.60 11.37 2.22
N VAL A 433 2.66 10.81 3.43
CA VAL A 433 1.75 11.23 4.51
C VAL A 433 2.02 12.69 4.91
N THR A 434 3.28 13.09 4.91
CA THR A 434 3.67 14.50 5.14
C THR A 434 3.07 15.43 4.08
N GLU A 435 3.20 15.09 2.78
CA GLU A 435 2.60 15.88 1.69
C GLU A 435 1.08 15.97 1.81
N TYR A 436 0.42 14.89 2.22
CA TYR A 436 -1.01 14.89 2.47
C TYR A 436 -1.40 15.92 3.55
N PHE A 437 -0.76 15.86 4.72
CA PHE A 437 -1.08 16.78 5.82
C PHE A 437 -0.68 18.23 5.52
N ASP A 438 0.35 18.45 4.72
CA ASP A 438 0.74 19.81 4.30
C ASP A 438 -0.26 20.40 3.27
N LYS A 439 -0.87 19.55 2.41
CA LYS A 439 -1.89 19.96 1.43
C LYS A 439 -3.29 20.10 2.02
N LEU A 440 -3.68 19.24 2.96
CA LEU A 440 -5.05 19.15 3.48
C LEU A 440 -5.62 20.48 4.00
N PRO A 441 -4.85 21.34 4.74
CA PRO A 441 -5.33 22.63 5.17
C PRO A 441 -5.78 23.55 4.02
N CYS A 442 -5.13 23.47 2.86
CA CYS A 442 -5.53 24.24 1.68
C CYS A 442 -6.88 23.81 1.15
N PHE A 443 -7.17 22.49 1.17
CA PHE A 443 -8.46 21.94 0.73
C PHE A 443 -9.63 22.31 1.66
N ILE A 444 -9.35 22.51 2.96
CA ILE A 444 -10.37 22.89 3.94
C ILE A 444 -10.45 24.41 4.16
N GLY A 445 -9.71 25.20 3.38
CA GLY A 445 -9.74 26.67 3.47
C GLY A 445 -9.14 27.23 4.75
N ILE A 446 -8.32 26.46 5.47
CA ILE A 446 -7.59 26.91 6.66
C ILE A 446 -6.21 27.38 6.24
N ASN A 447 -5.87 28.61 6.64
CA ASN A 447 -4.47 29.07 6.57
C ASN A 447 -3.71 28.48 7.76
N PRO A 448 -2.72 27.59 7.56
CA PRO A 448 -1.98 26.96 8.67
C PRO A 448 -1.25 27.98 9.56
N CYS A 449 -1.04 29.21 9.06
CA CYS A 449 -0.38 30.30 9.77
C CYS A 449 -1.36 31.30 10.42
N ALA A 450 -2.67 31.16 10.22
CA ALA A 450 -3.66 32.02 10.82
C ALA A 450 -4.46 31.24 11.87
N ASN A 451 -4.49 31.73 13.11
CA ASN A 451 -5.34 31.26 14.21
C ASN A 451 -6.84 31.43 13.90
N SER A 452 -7.34 30.86 12.81
CA SER A 452 -8.76 30.93 12.47
C SER A 452 -9.45 29.60 12.78
N THR A 453 -10.25 29.67 13.78
CA THR A 453 -11.26 28.81 14.36
C THR A 453 -11.97 27.87 13.39
N PHE A 454 -11.33 26.75 13.04
CA PHE A 454 -12.03 25.57 12.61
C PHE A 454 -12.26 24.68 13.83
N LYS A 455 -13.40 24.89 14.51
CA LYS A 455 -13.77 24.12 15.70
C LYS A 455 -14.94 23.19 15.35
N HIS A 456 -14.67 22.02 14.78
CA HIS A 456 -15.54 20.89 15.04
C HIS A 456 -15.09 20.25 16.36
N TYR A 457 -15.73 20.64 17.45
CA TYR A 457 -15.48 20.03 18.74
C TYR A 457 -16.07 18.61 18.77
N LEU A 458 -15.23 17.61 18.91
CA LEU A 458 -15.60 16.43 19.66
C LEU A 458 -15.33 16.78 21.12
N GLU A 459 -16.35 17.31 21.81
CA GLU A 459 -16.34 17.38 23.27
C GLU A 459 -16.02 15.99 23.78
N THR A 460 -14.96 15.89 24.56
CA THR A 460 -14.53 14.76 25.40
C THR A 460 -15.25 13.42 25.14
N ALA A 461 -15.19 12.90 23.93
CA ALA A 461 -15.46 11.49 23.74
C ALA A 461 -14.23 10.77 24.31
N VAL A 462 -14.35 10.27 25.51
CA VAL A 462 -13.41 9.29 26.05
C VAL A 462 -13.39 8.14 25.05
N PHE A 463 -12.36 8.11 24.19
CA PHE A 463 -12.13 7.02 23.25
C PHE A 463 -11.61 5.77 23.97
N SER A 464 -12.16 5.48 25.16
CA SER A 464 -12.00 4.20 25.83
C SER A 464 -13.06 3.25 25.31
N THR A 465 -12.92 2.87 24.05
CA THR A 465 -13.69 1.76 23.53
C THR A 465 -12.87 0.51 23.72
N PHE A 466 -13.18 -0.27 24.73
CA PHE A 466 -12.77 -1.65 24.81
C PHE A 466 -13.38 -2.38 23.61
N ILE A 467 -12.59 -2.61 22.56
CA ILE A 467 -12.91 -3.64 21.59
C ILE A 467 -12.52 -4.94 22.28
N LEU A 468 -13.48 -5.58 22.95
CA LEU A 468 -13.35 -6.98 23.32
C LEU A 468 -13.37 -7.78 22.02
N ILE A 469 -12.19 -8.06 21.47
CA ILE A 469 -12.06 -9.06 20.44
C ILE A 469 -12.10 -10.40 21.15
N THR A 470 -13.27 -11.03 21.16
CA THR A 470 -13.36 -12.46 21.44
C THR A 470 -12.70 -13.19 20.28
N PHE A 471 -11.52 -13.75 20.54
CA PHE A 471 -10.89 -14.68 19.62
C PHE A 471 -11.63 -16.01 19.71
N GLU A 472 -12.34 -16.42 18.67
CA GLU A 472 -12.65 -17.81 18.36
C GLU A 472 -11.54 -18.46 17.54
#